data_fd9125304aa941fbdad00c9c3d7598a0
#
_entry.id   fd9125304aa941fbdad00c9c3d7598a0
#
_cell.length_a   1.000
_cell.length_b   1.000
_cell.length_c   1.000
_cell.angle_alpha   90.00
_cell.angle_beta   90.00
_cell.angle_gamma   90.00
#
_symmetry.space_group_name_H-M   'P 1'
#
loop_
_entity.id
_entity.type
_entity.pdbx_description
1 polymer ?
#
loop_
_entity_poly.entity_id
_entity_poly.type
_entity_poly.pdbx_seq_one_letter_code
_entity_poly.pdbx_strand_id
1 'polypeptide(L)'
;MTRTPRTLLSAVALGALLASCGEGESGPAETVPTGALVVTAVSGLRFDAATYGPVPAGEVTFGYVNEDAIRHTLIVAEGDSKVPNFKLVVNRRGDVDSGAVNLDAGTYTLICDVPGHSNMKATLTVE
;
A
#
# COMPACT_ATOMS: atom_id res chain seq x y z
N MET A 1 41.63 32.68 -64.54
CA MET A 1 40.23 32.91 -64.64
C MET A 1 39.48 32.12 -63.61
N THR A 2 38.94 32.78 -62.75
CA THR A 2 37.69 32.55 -62.08
C THR A 2 37.46 31.21 -61.57
N ARG A 3 37.32 31.13 -60.47
CA ARG A 3 36.53 31.25 -59.63
C ARG A 3 36.16 30.65 -58.63
N THR A 4 35.80 30.77 -57.74
CA THR A 4 34.87 30.99 -56.64
C THR A 4 35.01 30.04 -55.50
N PRO A 5 35.11 30.60 -54.35
CA PRO A 5 35.02 29.80 -53.13
C PRO A 5 33.59 29.49 -52.85
N ARG A 6 33.35 28.31 -52.38
CA ARG A 6 32.07 27.98 -51.84
C ARG A 6 32.21 27.70 -50.39
N THR A 7 31.68 28.60 -49.71
CA THR A 7 31.42 28.52 -48.29
C THR A 7 30.44 27.40 -48.02
N LEU A 8 30.85 26.49 -47.20
CA LEU A 8 29.93 25.50 -46.66
C LEU A 8 29.60 25.91 -45.25
N LEU A 9 28.40 26.31 -45.08
CA LEU A 9 27.83 26.48 -43.76
C LEU A 9 27.60 25.11 -43.17
N SER A 10 28.34 24.81 -42.15
CA SER A 10 28.00 23.68 -41.30
C SER A 10 26.95 24.11 -40.31
N ALA A 11 25.79 23.64 -40.51
CA ALA A 11 24.76 23.77 -39.52
C ALA A 11 25.06 22.79 -38.41
N VAL A 12 25.47 23.29 -37.30
CA VAL A 12 25.56 22.51 -36.08
C VAL A 12 24.16 22.42 -35.52
N ALA A 13 23.57 21.29 -35.69
CA ALA A 13 22.36 20.97 -34.99
C ALA A 13 22.71 20.66 -33.55
N LEU A 14 22.45 21.60 -32.70
CA LEU A 14 22.58 21.42 -31.29
C LEU A 14 21.38 20.62 -30.81
N GLY A 15 21.56 19.34 -30.74
CA GLY A 15 20.61 18.46 -30.11
C GLY A 15 20.62 18.69 -28.61
N ALA A 16 19.68 19.44 -28.14
CA ALA A 16 19.46 19.54 -26.70
C ALA A 16 18.90 18.21 -26.21
N LEU A 17 19.76 17.42 -25.65
CA LEU A 17 19.34 16.28 -24.88
C LEU A 17 18.82 16.80 -23.56
N LEU A 18 17.55 16.93 -23.52
CA LEU A 18 16.88 17.07 -22.24
C LEU A 18 16.90 15.72 -21.59
N ALA A 19 17.91 15.47 -20.87
CA ALA A 19 17.87 14.39 -19.93
C ALA A 19 16.91 14.80 -18.84
N SER A 20 15.70 14.45 -18.99
CA SER A 20 14.77 14.48 -17.93
C SER A 20 15.15 13.37 -16.99
N CYS A 21 15.90 13.70 -16.04
CA CYS A 21 16.11 12.79 -14.95
C CYS A 21 14.83 12.76 -14.19
N GLY A 22 14.17 11.67 -14.23
CA GLY A 22 13.17 11.41 -13.27
C GLY A 22 13.85 11.47 -11.92
N GLU A 23 13.49 12.37 -11.11
CA GLU A 23 13.87 12.51 -9.91
C GLU A 23 13.58 11.47 -9.18
N GLY A 24 14.36 10.81 -8.73
CA GLY A 24 14.37 9.83 -7.80
C GLY A 24 13.15 9.45 -7.06
N GLU A 25 12.04 9.61 -7.62
CA GLU A 25 10.97 9.23 -7.09
C GLU A 25 10.83 7.94 -7.10
N SER A 26 10.87 7.40 -6.12
CA SER A 26 10.28 6.14 -5.86
C SER A 26 9.09 6.00 -6.73
N GLY A 27 8.82 4.86 -7.19
CA GLY A 27 7.65 4.53 -7.98
C GLY A 27 6.36 5.12 -7.42
N PRO A 28 5.25 4.92 -8.08
CA PRO A 28 3.97 5.46 -7.64
C PRO A 28 3.75 5.08 -6.19
N ALA A 29 3.25 6.00 -5.40
CA ALA A 29 2.89 5.74 -4.02
C ALA A 29 2.00 4.50 -3.98
N GLU A 30 2.29 3.60 -3.06
CA GLU A 30 1.45 2.44 -2.89
C GLU A 30 0.04 2.89 -2.58
N THR A 31 -0.89 2.31 -3.28
CA THR A 31 -2.30 2.64 -3.12
C THR A 31 -3.08 1.39 -2.77
N VAL A 32 -4.20 1.60 -2.11
CA VAL A 32 -5.11 0.51 -1.80
C VAL A 32 -5.73 -0.01 -3.10
N PRO A 33 -5.74 -1.32 -3.33
CA PRO A 33 -6.40 -1.88 -4.51
C PRO A 33 -7.89 -1.54 -4.54
N THR A 34 -8.41 -1.32 -5.75
CA THR A 34 -9.83 -1.06 -5.93
C THR A 34 -10.65 -2.25 -5.41
N GLY A 35 -11.68 -1.96 -4.63
CA GLY A 35 -12.54 -2.99 -4.07
C GLY A 35 -12.02 -3.65 -2.81
N ALA A 36 -10.86 -3.26 -2.32
CA ALA A 36 -10.33 -3.80 -1.08
C ALA A 36 -11.12 -3.30 0.14
N LEU A 37 -11.17 -4.13 1.17
CA LEU A 37 -11.60 -3.71 2.47
C LEU A 37 -10.47 -2.89 3.10
N VAL A 38 -10.73 -1.62 3.32
CA VAL A 38 -9.71 -0.70 3.85
C VAL A 38 -9.76 -0.70 5.37
N VAL A 39 -8.62 -0.99 5.97
CA VAL A 39 -8.40 -0.89 7.42
C VAL A 39 -7.30 0.14 7.64
N THR A 40 -7.52 1.03 8.58
CA THR A 40 -6.56 2.09 8.87
C THR A 40 -6.07 2.01 10.31
N ALA A 41 -4.77 2.04 10.50
CA ALA A 41 -4.18 2.18 11.82
C ALA A 41 -4.13 3.67 12.17
N VAL A 42 -4.75 4.03 13.29
CA VAL A 42 -4.81 5.43 13.74
C VAL A 42 -4.15 5.58 15.10
N SER A 43 -3.87 6.80 15.49
CA SER A 43 -3.25 7.11 16.78
C SER A 43 -4.06 6.56 17.95
N GLY A 44 -3.38 6.09 18.97
CA GLY A 44 -4.00 5.51 20.15
C GLY A 44 -4.07 3.99 20.13
N LEU A 45 -3.24 3.34 19.32
CA LEU A 45 -3.14 1.88 19.23
C LEU A 45 -4.49 1.26 18.90
N ARG A 46 -5.10 1.70 17.83
CA ARG A 46 -6.42 1.22 17.40
C ARG A 46 -6.57 1.27 15.90
N PHE A 47 -7.51 0.50 15.39
CA PHE A 47 -7.99 0.63 14.03
C PHE A 47 -9.02 1.77 13.95
N ASP A 48 -9.27 2.26 12.75
CA ASP A 48 -10.22 3.36 12.53
C ASP A 48 -11.68 2.97 12.81
N ALA A 49 -11.96 1.69 12.91
CA ALA A 49 -13.29 1.20 13.25
C ALA A 49 -13.19 0.01 14.21
N ALA A 50 -14.24 -0.20 14.97
CA ALA A 50 -14.34 -1.37 15.85
C ALA A 50 -14.91 -2.59 15.12
N THR A 51 -15.59 -2.37 14.00
CA THR A 51 -16.20 -3.42 13.19
C THR A 51 -16.04 -3.12 11.72
N TYR A 52 -15.85 -4.19 10.94
CA TYR A 52 -15.74 -4.13 9.50
C TYR A 52 -16.64 -5.18 8.85
N GLY A 53 -17.02 -4.93 7.63
CA GLY A 53 -17.89 -5.81 6.88
C GLY A 53 -19.36 -5.46 7.03
N PRO A 54 -20.27 -6.37 6.61
CA PRO A 54 -19.95 -7.68 6.09
C PRO A 54 -19.29 -7.64 4.72
N VAL A 55 -18.40 -8.60 4.48
CA VAL A 55 -17.82 -8.82 3.17
C VAL A 55 -18.17 -10.23 2.69
N PRO A 56 -18.24 -10.47 1.38
CA PRO A 56 -18.53 -11.81 0.86
C PRO A 56 -17.46 -12.82 1.22
N ALA A 57 -17.87 -14.05 1.50
CA ALA A 57 -16.96 -15.17 1.70
C ALA A 57 -16.19 -15.47 0.40
N GLY A 58 -15.00 -16.00 0.55
CA GLY A 58 -14.09 -16.29 -0.54
C GLY A 58 -12.83 -15.45 -0.39
N GLU A 59 -12.25 -15.01 -1.50
CA GLU A 59 -11.08 -14.19 -1.45
C GLU A 59 -11.42 -12.77 -1.00
N VAL A 60 -10.87 -12.38 0.14
CA VAL A 60 -11.03 -11.03 0.68
C VAL A 60 -9.71 -10.29 0.50
N THR A 61 -9.76 -9.17 -0.19
CA THR A 61 -8.59 -8.30 -0.37
C THR A 61 -8.64 -7.19 0.67
N PHE A 62 -7.54 -7.05 1.40
CA PHE A 62 -7.38 -5.98 2.39
C PHE A 62 -6.44 -4.92 1.87
N GLY A 63 -6.77 -3.67 2.14
CA GLY A 63 -5.84 -2.56 2.06
C GLY A 63 -5.59 -2.04 3.47
N TYR A 64 -4.34 -1.95 3.87
CA TYR A 64 -3.96 -1.48 5.20
C TYR A 64 -3.19 -0.19 5.11
N VAL A 65 -3.70 0.85 5.74
CA VAL A 65 -3.15 2.20 5.69
C VAL A 65 -2.68 2.60 7.07
N ASN A 66 -1.53 3.26 7.16
CA ASN A 66 -1.04 3.77 8.43
C ASN A 66 -1.18 5.29 8.50
N GLU A 67 -2.01 5.76 9.39
CA GLU A 67 -2.12 7.19 9.72
C GLU A 67 -1.40 7.53 11.03
N ASP A 68 -0.83 6.53 11.70
CA ASP A 68 -0.06 6.71 12.91
C ASP A 68 1.44 6.84 12.58
N ALA A 69 2.20 7.32 13.54
CA ALA A 69 3.63 7.54 13.36
C ALA A 69 4.47 6.28 13.61
N ILE A 70 3.88 5.21 14.12
CA ILE A 70 4.58 4.00 14.52
C ILE A 70 4.14 2.80 13.69
N ARG A 71 4.90 1.72 13.82
CA ARG A 71 4.64 0.48 13.10
C ARG A 71 3.38 -0.21 13.61
N HIS A 72 2.62 -0.72 12.67
CA HIS A 72 1.46 -1.57 12.93
C HIS A 72 1.43 -2.78 11.99
N THR A 73 0.76 -3.82 12.43
CA THR A 73 0.49 -5.02 11.61
C THR A 73 -1.00 -5.28 11.55
N LEU A 74 -1.42 -6.03 10.56
CA LEU A 74 -2.80 -6.51 10.43
C LEU A 74 -2.78 -8.00 10.24
N ILE A 75 -3.42 -8.69 11.15
CA ILE A 75 -3.58 -10.15 11.15
C ILE A 75 -5.06 -10.45 11.30
N VAL A 76 -5.49 -11.51 10.66
CA VAL A 76 -6.87 -12.03 10.80
C VAL A 76 -6.81 -13.26 11.68
N ALA A 77 -7.67 -13.32 12.68
CA ALA A 77 -7.77 -14.47 13.57
C ALA A 77 -9.21 -14.95 13.65
N GLU A 78 -9.39 -16.25 13.71
CA GLU A 78 -10.66 -16.88 14.02
C GLU A 78 -10.55 -17.52 15.38
N GLY A 79 -11.26 -17.02 16.38
CA GLY A 79 -11.05 -17.42 17.76
C GLY A 79 -9.62 -17.10 18.18
N ASP A 80 -8.94 -18.11 18.73
CA ASP A 80 -7.54 -17.97 19.15
C ASP A 80 -6.54 -18.33 18.04
N SER A 81 -7.02 -18.69 16.87
CA SER A 81 -6.17 -19.14 15.78
C SER A 81 -5.99 -18.07 14.72
N LYS A 82 -4.75 -17.73 14.43
CA LYS A 82 -4.42 -16.82 13.34
C LYS A 82 -4.62 -17.53 12.02
N VAL A 83 -5.21 -16.83 11.05
CA VAL A 83 -5.30 -17.32 9.70
C VAL A 83 -3.87 -17.40 9.13
N PRO A 84 -3.45 -18.54 8.60
CA PRO A 84 -2.08 -18.71 8.16
C PRO A 84 -1.76 -17.88 6.91
N ASN A 85 -0.48 -17.55 6.80
CA ASN A 85 0.05 -16.88 5.60
C ASN A 85 -0.56 -15.52 5.28
N PHE A 86 -1.12 -14.84 6.26
CA PHE A 86 -1.62 -13.49 6.08
C PHE A 86 -1.11 -12.56 7.18
N LYS A 87 -0.40 -11.52 6.75
CA LYS A 87 0.05 -10.46 7.64
C LYS A 87 0.43 -9.25 6.79
N LEU A 88 -0.18 -8.13 7.07
CA LEU A 88 0.20 -6.87 6.46
C LEU A 88 1.01 -6.05 7.44
N VAL A 89 1.94 -5.25 6.93
CA VAL A 89 2.87 -4.47 7.74
C VAL A 89 2.98 -3.06 7.20
N VAL A 90 2.76 -2.10 8.07
CA VAL A 90 2.95 -0.68 7.78
C VAL A 90 3.89 -0.10 8.84
N ASN A 91 4.98 0.53 8.41
CA ASN A 91 6.06 0.89 9.32
C ASN A 91 6.02 2.33 9.81
N ARG A 92 5.40 3.21 9.04
CA ARG A 92 5.38 4.65 9.34
C ARG A 92 4.15 5.29 8.73
N ARG A 93 3.91 6.52 9.10
CA ARG A 93 2.78 7.29 8.58
C ARG A 93 2.83 7.37 7.05
N GLY A 94 1.72 7.07 6.43
CA GLY A 94 1.58 7.07 4.99
C GLY A 94 1.84 5.74 4.31
N ASP A 95 2.38 4.75 5.03
CA ASP A 95 2.58 3.43 4.46
C ASP A 95 1.25 2.76 4.14
N VAL A 96 1.25 2.00 3.06
CA VAL A 96 0.13 1.17 2.63
C VAL A 96 0.66 -0.21 2.33
N ASP A 97 -0.05 -1.23 2.78
CA ASP A 97 0.20 -2.61 2.40
C ASP A 97 -1.11 -3.25 1.97
N SER A 98 -1.05 -4.29 1.19
CA SER A 98 -2.25 -4.97 0.73
C SER A 98 -2.00 -6.45 0.54
N GLY A 99 -3.05 -7.23 0.64
CA GLY A 99 -2.98 -8.65 0.43
C GLY A 99 -4.36 -9.28 0.44
N ALA A 100 -4.44 -10.49 -0.07
CA ALA A 100 -5.68 -11.23 -0.14
C ALA A 100 -5.59 -12.53 0.64
N VAL A 101 -6.70 -12.95 1.19
CA VAL A 101 -6.80 -14.19 1.95
C VAL A 101 -8.19 -14.78 1.74
N ASN A 102 -8.27 -16.09 1.63
CA ASN A 102 -9.56 -16.78 1.53
C ASN A 102 -10.16 -16.96 2.92
N LEU A 103 -11.37 -16.48 3.11
CA LEU A 103 -12.10 -16.58 4.37
C LEU A 103 -13.47 -17.21 4.13
N ASP A 104 -13.80 -18.20 4.95
CA ASP A 104 -15.14 -18.74 4.98
C ASP A 104 -16.09 -17.77 5.71
N ALA A 105 -17.38 -17.93 5.50
CA ALA A 105 -18.36 -17.14 6.24
C ALA A 105 -18.17 -17.35 7.74
N GLY A 106 -18.18 -16.28 8.50
CA GLY A 106 -17.99 -16.33 9.93
C GLY A 106 -17.57 -14.98 10.50
N THR A 107 -17.22 -14.99 11.77
CA THR A 107 -16.76 -13.81 12.49
C THR A 107 -15.28 -13.96 12.82
N TYR A 108 -14.51 -12.94 12.48
CA TYR A 108 -13.06 -12.91 12.68
C TYR A 108 -12.67 -11.72 13.53
N THR A 109 -11.49 -11.78 14.10
CA THR A 109 -10.89 -10.65 14.81
C THR A 109 -9.69 -10.15 14.00
N LEU A 110 -9.65 -8.87 13.75
CA LEU A 110 -8.46 -8.19 13.22
C LEU A 110 -7.59 -7.78 14.40
N ILE A 111 -6.31 -8.08 14.34
CA ILE A 111 -5.39 -7.78 15.44
C ILE A 111 -4.08 -7.21 14.90
N CYS A 112 -3.40 -6.47 15.76
CA CYS A 112 -2.02 -6.06 15.56
C CYS A 112 -1.14 -6.85 16.52
N ASP A 113 -0.07 -7.48 16.04
CA ASP A 113 0.82 -8.28 16.86
C ASP A 113 2.10 -7.59 17.29
N VAL A 114 2.19 -6.30 17.06
CA VAL A 114 3.34 -5.52 17.57
C VAL A 114 3.31 -5.55 19.09
N PRO A 115 4.44 -5.84 19.75
CA PRO A 115 4.49 -5.84 21.21
C PRO A 115 3.98 -4.54 21.81
N GLY A 116 3.09 -4.65 22.79
CA GLY A 116 2.45 -3.50 23.41
C GLY A 116 1.16 -3.05 22.76
N HIS A 117 0.77 -3.62 21.62
CA HIS A 117 -0.43 -3.25 20.88
C HIS A 117 -1.59 -4.24 21.10
N SER A 118 -1.58 -5.00 22.16
CA SER A 118 -2.56 -6.09 22.38
C SER A 118 -4.02 -5.65 22.42
N ASN A 119 -4.27 -4.37 22.68
CA ASN A 119 -5.63 -3.85 22.71
C ASN A 119 -6.13 -3.39 21.33
N MET A 120 -5.28 -3.44 20.32
CA MET A 120 -5.62 -3.02 18.96
C MET A 120 -6.34 -4.15 18.25
N LYS A 121 -7.66 -4.15 18.31
CA LYS A 121 -8.55 -5.19 17.79
C LYS A 121 -9.78 -4.62 17.15
N ALA A 122 -10.31 -5.35 16.19
CA ALA A 122 -11.60 -5.06 15.56
C ALA A 122 -12.27 -6.37 15.15
N THR A 123 -13.58 -6.32 14.92
CA THR A 123 -14.34 -7.49 14.47
C THR A 123 -14.61 -7.38 12.97
N LEU A 124 -14.41 -8.49 12.26
CA LEU A 124 -14.75 -8.61 10.85
C LEU A 124 -15.84 -9.66 10.67
N THR A 125 -16.88 -9.32 9.93
CA THR A 125 -17.94 -10.25 9.56
C THR A 125 -17.78 -10.64 8.08
N VAL A 126 -17.80 -11.93 7.80
CA VAL A 126 -17.75 -12.50 6.46
C VAL A 126 -19.02 -13.33 6.25
N GLU A 127 -19.70 -13.08 5.14
CA GLU A 127 -20.97 -13.75 4.82
C GLU A 127 -20.94 -14.54 3.53
#